data_2fd5b02916b1eb4028e2b9cb09716aba
#
_entry.id   2fd5b02916b1eb4028e2b9cb09716aba
#
_cell.length_a   1.000
_cell.length_b   1.000
_cell.length_c   1.000
_cell.angle_alpha   90.00
_cell.angle_beta   90.00
_cell.angle_gamma   90.00
#
_symmetry.space_group_name_H-M   'P 1'
#
loop_
_entity.id
_entity.type
_entity.pdbx_description
1 polymer ?
#
loop_
_entity_poly.entity_id
_entity_poly.type
_entity_poly.pdbx_seq_one_letter_code
_entity_poly.pdbx_strand_id
1 'polypeptide(L)'
;MKKIFKFFSVIAVAIIALASCQSLNQDPVFNDEDAFVAFDLASATIAEDGGMISIPVTLASVEGLSSAVSYEFIDGSAVLGKNYKPVDESGILNFSKDNRTAKIDVQIIDNPGVFTGDIKFTIKFKSTGSVKEGAENSCVITISDNDHPLSAILGKYIATPPGSSSGYGPYEVTIDKDPDDLTMVWFYGLSPIATNNGSTKGLYGNVQFDENGDIIGITLPSEQEIGLTASTGALKLCGLDSQTWADADSDVPTVEFVVTDGGNTITMTNMFYVIDDAYYYEYVEAPMPMIKQ
;
A
#
# COMPACT_ATOMS: atom_id res chain seq x y z
N MET A 1 63.98 47.36 4.58
CA MET A 1 62.89 47.35 5.56
C MET A 1 61.47 47.14 4.94
N LYS A 2 61.15 47.75 3.80
CA LYS A 2 59.76 47.57 3.19
C LYS A 2 59.40 46.16 2.69
N LYS A 3 60.38 45.29 2.38
CA LYS A 3 60.12 43.91 1.93
C LYS A 3 59.85 42.92 3.09
N ILE A 4 60.43 43.13 4.25
CA ILE A 4 60.25 42.31 5.44
C ILE A 4 58.87 42.53 6.05
N PHE A 5 58.35 43.76 6.00
CA PHE A 5 57.01 44.07 6.54
C PHE A 5 55.87 43.44 5.72
N LYS A 6 56.05 43.29 4.40
CA LYS A 6 55.06 42.60 3.54
C LYS A 6 55.01 41.09 3.81
N PHE A 7 56.18 40.50 4.17
CA PHE A 7 56.24 39.04 4.45
C PHE A 7 55.58 38.71 5.81
N PHE A 8 55.76 39.58 6.82
CA PHE A 8 55.12 39.42 8.12
C PHE A 8 53.58 39.63 8.03
N SER A 9 53.09 40.54 7.22
CA SER A 9 51.65 40.74 7.05
C SER A 9 50.95 39.58 6.31
N VAL A 10 51.62 38.93 5.37
CA VAL A 10 51.06 37.75 4.66
C VAL A 10 51.05 36.49 5.58
N ILE A 11 52.06 36.34 6.44
CA ILE A 11 52.10 35.23 7.42
C ILE A 11 51.03 35.43 8.50
N ALA A 12 50.81 36.67 8.97
CA ALA A 12 49.76 36.95 9.97
C ALA A 12 48.36 36.69 9.43
N VAL A 13 48.07 37.03 8.16
CA VAL A 13 46.77 36.74 7.51
C VAL A 13 46.56 35.24 7.27
N ALA A 14 47.64 34.52 6.94
CA ALA A 14 47.58 33.04 6.78
C ALA A 14 47.32 32.32 8.12
N ILE A 15 47.87 32.79 9.24
CA ILE A 15 47.62 32.21 10.55
C ILE A 15 46.18 32.48 11.02
N ILE A 16 45.63 33.67 10.72
CA ILE A 16 44.24 33.97 11.08
C ILE A 16 43.27 33.12 10.21
N ALA A 17 43.59 32.86 8.93
CA ALA A 17 42.79 32.01 8.09
C ALA A 17 42.78 30.52 8.52
N LEU A 18 43.90 30.05 9.07
CA LEU A 18 43.99 28.68 9.60
C LEU A 18 43.30 28.52 10.98
N ALA A 19 43.27 29.56 11.79
CA ALA A 19 42.53 29.56 13.06
C ALA A 19 40.99 29.63 12.84
N SER A 20 40.52 30.22 11.73
CA SER A 20 39.09 30.31 11.39
C SER A 20 38.50 28.98 10.94
N CYS A 21 39.33 28.03 10.46
CA CYS A 21 38.83 26.72 10.01
C CYS A 21 38.63 25.71 11.15
N GLN A 22 39.13 25.96 12.34
CA GLN A 22 38.96 25.02 13.47
C GLN A 22 37.66 25.21 14.24
N SER A 23 36.92 26.30 14.03
CA SER A 23 35.63 26.53 14.71
C SER A 23 34.40 26.10 13.88
N LEU A 24 34.61 25.59 12.66
CA LEU A 24 33.49 25.21 11.73
C LEU A 24 33.25 23.69 11.66
N ASN A 25 34.04 22.88 12.34
CA ASN A 25 33.88 21.42 12.35
C ASN A 25 33.62 20.90 13.77
N GLN A 26 32.71 21.52 14.51
CA GLN A 26 32.03 20.77 15.56
C GLN A 26 30.82 20.09 14.87
N ASP A 27 30.94 18.79 14.62
CA ASP A 27 29.80 17.98 14.31
C ASP A 27 28.74 18.24 15.39
N PRO A 28 27.49 18.50 15.00
CA PRO A 28 26.43 18.70 15.99
C PRO A 28 26.34 17.47 16.87
N VAL A 29 26.72 17.62 18.14
CA VAL A 29 26.61 16.54 19.11
C VAL A 29 25.24 16.61 19.74
N PHE A 30 24.43 15.57 19.54
CA PHE A 30 23.16 15.44 20.21
C PHE A 30 23.38 15.35 21.72
N ASN A 31 22.65 16.14 22.48
CA ASN A 31 22.66 16.16 23.94
C ASN A 31 21.22 16.21 24.48
N ASP A 32 21.04 16.13 25.80
CA ASP A 32 19.72 16.10 26.41
C ASP A 32 18.92 17.41 26.32
N GLU A 33 19.55 18.53 25.95
CA GLU A 33 18.82 19.75 25.56
C GLU A 33 18.08 19.59 24.25
N ASP A 34 18.52 18.63 23.43
CA ASP A 34 17.90 18.26 22.15
C ASP A 34 17.00 17.02 22.26
N ALA A 35 16.82 16.49 23.48
CA ALA A 35 15.97 15.34 23.72
C ALA A 35 14.54 15.59 23.20
N PHE A 36 14.00 14.59 22.51
CA PHE A 36 12.66 14.65 21.95
C PHE A 36 11.92 13.33 22.08
N VAL A 37 10.59 13.40 22.01
CA VAL A 37 9.72 12.24 21.91
C VAL A 37 9.08 12.21 20.52
N ALA A 38 8.98 11.01 19.94
CA ALA A 38 8.35 10.79 18.65
C ALA A 38 7.60 9.46 18.62
N PHE A 39 6.60 9.38 17.76
CA PHE A 39 6.07 8.09 17.33
C PHE A 39 7.13 7.40 16.45
N ASP A 40 7.27 6.08 16.59
CA ASP A 40 8.19 5.31 15.75
C ASP A 40 7.64 5.11 14.33
N LEU A 41 6.33 5.34 14.15
CA LEU A 41 5.59 5.20 12.90
C LEU A 41 4.71 6.42 12.65
N ALA A 42 4.75 6.98 11.45
CA ALA A 42 3.83 8.04 11.01
C ALA A 42 2.41 7.49 10.75
N SER A 43 2.29 6.20 10.40
CA SER A 43 1.02 5.52 10.17
C SER A 43 1.11 4.02 10.44
N ALA A 44 -0.03 3.41 10.74
CA ALA A 44 -0.18 1.97 10.89
C ALA A 44 -1.55 1.52 10.37
N THR A 45 -1.67 0.24 9.98
CA THR A 45 -2.92 -0.36 9.52
C THR A 45 -3.20 -1.64 10.30
N ILE A 46 -4.45 -1.86 10.62
CA ILE A 46 -4.94 -3.09 11.25
C ILE A 46 -6.29 -3.44 10.62
N ALA A 47 -6.57 -4.74 10.41
CA ALA A 47 -7.91 -5.19 10.03
C ALA A 47 -8.90 -4.96 11.18
N GLU A 48 -10.17 -4.74 10.89
CA GLU A 48 -11.16 -4.46 11.93
C GLU A 48 -11.37 -5.64 12.89
N ASP A 49 -11.18 -6.88 12.43
CA ASP A 49 -11.16 -8.10 13.26
C ASP A 49 -9.80 -8.36 13.94
N GLY A 50 -8.79 -7.51 13.71
CA GLY A 50 -7.42 -7.65 14.21
C GLY A 50 -7.26 -7.48 15.72
N GLY A 51 -8.31 -7.12 16.42
CA GLY A 51 -8.42 -7.07 17.88
C GLY A 51 -7.66 -5.90 18.50
N MET A 52 -6.32 -5.89 18.53
CA MET A 52 -5.56 -4.86 19.22
C MET A 52 -4.32 -4.44 18.41
N ILE A 53 -4.07 -3.13 18.35
CA ILE A 53 -2.86 -2.54 17.78
C ILE A 53 -2.05 -1.82 18.86
N SER A 54 -0.72 -1.97 18.81
CA SER A 54 0.24 -1.29 19.69
C SER A 54 1.08 -0.29 18.90
N ILE A 55 1.02 0.97 19.25
CA ILE A 55 1.75 2.04 18.59
C ILE A 55 2.96 2.43 19.43
N PRO A 56 4.18 2.15 18.98
CA PRO A 56 5.39 2.43 19.72
C PRO A 56 5.74 3.92 19.70
N VAL A 57 6.24 4.40 20.82
CA VAL A 57 6.70 5.78 21.05
C VAL A 57 8.06 5.75 21.74
N THR A 58 9.02 6.51 21.22
CA THR A 58 10.39 6.56 21.73
C THR A 58 10.78 7.95 22.22
N LEU A 59 11.39 8.01 23.40
CA LEU A 59 12.08 9.17 23.92
C LEU A 59 13.57 9.09 23.53
N ALA A 60 14.00 9.91 22.62
CA ALA A 60 15.41 10.09 22.25
C ALA A 60 16.10 11.00 23.27
N SER A 61 17.05 10.46 24.02
CA SER A 61 17.81 11.15 25.06
C SER A 61 19.15 10.44 25.26
N VAL A 62 20.22 11.17 25.57
CA VAL A 62 21.55 10.61 25.80
C VAL A 62 21.64 9.97 27.20
N GLU A 63 21.36 10.73 28.23
CA GLU A 63 21.50 10.29 29.64
C GLU A 63 20.21 9.67 30.20
N GLY A 64 19.10 9.92 29.51
CA GLY A 64 17.77 9.49 29.91
C GLY A 64 17.08 10.49 30.84
N LEU A 65 16.11 11.18 30.28
CA LEU A 65 15.26 12.13 31.00
C LEU A 65 13.98 11.44 31.46
N SER A 66 13.45 11.91 32.62
CA SER A 66 12.09 11.57 33.01
C SER A 66 11.12 12.59 32.41
N SER A 67 10.13 12.13 31.68
CA SER A 67 9.08 12.97 31.13
C SER A 67 7.74 12.25 31.13
N ALA A 68 6.69 13.01 31.44
CA ALA A 68 5.31 12.56 31.25
C ALA A 68 4.77 13.21 29.96
N VAL A 69 4.44 12.36 28.98
CA VAL A 69 3.95 12.77 27.68
C VAL A 69 2.47 12.46 27.60
N SER A 70 1.64 13.48 27.40
CA SER A 70 0.21 13.28 27.20
C SER A 70 -0.12 13.23 25.70
N TYR A 71 -1.07 12.38 25.35
CA TYR A 71 -1.56 12.21 24.00
C TYR A 71 -3.09 12.25 23.96
N GLU A 72 -3.64 12.43 22.78
CA GLU A 72 -5.07 12.42 22.54
C GLU A 72 -5.41 11.65 21.27
N PHE A 73 -6.62 11.14 21.22
CA PHE A 73 -7.21 10.54 20.04
C PHE A 73 -8.04 11.60 19.31
N ILE A 74 -7.84 11.69 18.01
CA ILE A 74 -8.58 12.59 17.12
C ILE A 74 -9.39 11.72 16.18
N ASP A 75 -10.70 11.76 16.30
CA ASP A 75 -11.61 11.07 15.40
C ASP A 75 -11.44 11.58 13.96
N GLY A 76 -11.52 10.64 13.02
CA GLY A 76 -11.63 10.89 11.61
C GLY A 76 -12.92 10.26 11.09
N SER A 77 -12.80 9.35 10.13
CA SER A 77 -13.92 8.46 9.77
C SER A 77 -14.15 7.36 10.81
N ALA A 78 -13.12 6.95 11.56
CA ALA A 78 -13.26 6.10 12.74
C ALA A 78 -13.54 6.95 13.98
N VAL A 79 -14.49 6.50 14.83
CA VAL A 79 -15.00 7.22 15.98
C VAL A 79 -14.72 6.46 17.28
N LEU A 80 -14.21 7.18 18.28
CA LEU A 80 -13.93 6.65 19.62
C LEU A 80 -15.19 6.05 20.28
N GLY A 81 -15.04 4.87 20.84
CA GLY A 81 -16.12 4.11 21.46
C GLY A 81 -17.05 3.38 20.50
N LYS A 82 -16.96 3.66 19.19
CA LYS A 82 -17.68 2.95 18.13
C LYS A 82 -16.79 1.98 17.37
N ASN A 83 -15.64 2.45 16.86
CA ASN A 83 -14.74 1.67 16.03
C ASN A 83 -13.44 1.32 16.77
N TYR A 84 -13.07 2.07 17.78
CA TYR A 84 -11.88 1.82 18.60
C TYR A 84 -12.04 2.36 20.01
N LYS A 85 -11.21 1.88 20.94
CA LYS A 85 -11.08 2.41 22.29
C LYS A 85 -9.63 2.25 22.79
N PRO A 86 -9.12 3.20 23.61
CA PRO A 86 -7.84 3.04 24.28
C PRO A 86 -7.90 1.90 25.30
N VAL A 87 -6.80 1.16 25.46
CA VAL A 87 -6.65 0.18 26.55
C VAL A 87 -6.30 0.90 27.85
N ASP A 88 -5.44 1.93 27.78
CA ASP A 88 -5.14 2.84 28.89
C ASP A 88 -5.84 4.19 28.65
N GLU A 89 -6.80 4.50 29.52
CA GLU A 89 -7.59 5.74 29.45
C GLU A 89 -6.87 6.94 30.09
N SER A 90 -5.67 6.75 30.69
CA SER A 90 -4.93 7.85 31.31
C SER A 90 -4.48 8.91 30.30
N GLY A 91 -4.24 8.50 29.06
CA GLY A 91 -3.71 9.37 28.01
C GLY A 91 -2.29 9.87 28.30
N ILE A 92 -1.53 9.16 29.13
CA ILE A 92 -0.19 9.58 29.60
C ILE A 92 0.81 8.45 29.42
N LEU A 93 1.92 8.74 28.76
CA LEU A 93 3.10 7.89 28.72
C LEU A 93 4.17 8.43 29.67
N ASN A 94 4.72 7.55 30.52
CA ASN A 94 5.77 7.91 31.46
C ASN A 94 7.11 7.34 30.98
N PHE A 95 8.06 8.24 30.74
CA PHE A 95 9.44 7.90 30.38
C PHE A 95 10.37 8.14 31.55
N SER A 96 11.43 7.34 31.63
CA SER A 96 12.48 7.48 32.62
C SER A 96 13.84 7.09 32.01
N LYS A 97 14.91 7.27 32.78
CA LYS A 97 16.26 6.87 32.36
C LYS A 97 16.33 5.42 31.89
N ASP A 98 15.63 4.52 32.56
CA ASP A 98 15.65 3.08 32.29
C ASP A 98 14.51 2.62 31.37
N ASN A 99 13.56 3.50 31.06
CA ASN A 99 12.42 3.22 30.20
C ASN A 99 12.22 4.34 29.20
N ARG A 100 12.85 4.23 28.04
CA ARG A 100 12.85 5.21 26.95
C ARG A 100 11.87 4.88 25.84
N THR A 101 11.21 3.73 25.92
CA THR A 101 10.19 3.30 24.97
C THR A 101 8.88 3.05 25.68
N ALA A 102 7.80 3.42 25.05
CA ALA A 102 6.45 3.17 25.53
C ALA A 102 5.58 2.75 24.35
N LYS A 103 4.36 2.29 24.63
CA LYS A 103 3.41 1.95 23.59
C LYS A 103 2.02 2.45 23.96
N ILE A 104 1.23 2.78 22.96
CA ILE A 104 -0.19 3.09 23.09
C ILE A 104 -0.93 1.91 22.51
N ASP A 105 -1.63 1.17 23.37
CA ASP A 105 -2.44 0.02 22.99
C ASP A 105 -3.88 0.49 22.71
N VAL A 106 -4.39 0.12 21.54
CA VAL A 106 -5.74 0.46 21.10
C VAL A 106 -6.48 -0.81 20.73
N GLN A 107 -7.62 -1.03 21.37
CA GLN A 107 -8.56 -2.09 21.04
C GLN A 107 -9.40 -1.64 19.84
N ILE A 108 -9.43 -2.41 18.77
CA ILE A 108 -10.34 -2.24 17.65
C ILE A 108 -11.66 -2.92 17.98
N ILE A 109 -12.74 -2.28 17.57
CA ILE A 109 -14.11 -2.78 17.78
C ILE A 109 -14.61 -3.24 16.41
N ASP A 110 -14.66 -4.55 16.24
CA ASP A 110 -15.17 -5.21 15.06
C ASP A 110 -16.70 -4.99 14.91
N ASN A 111 -17.16 -4.82 13.68
CA ASN A 111 -18.56 -4.69 13.31
C ASN A 111 -18.94 -5.68 12.19
N PRO A 112 -18.93 -6.98 12.48
CA PRO A 112 -19.01 -8.03 11.47
C PRO A 112 -20.22 -7.90 10.55
N GLY A 113 -20.00 -8.07 9.24
CA GLY A 113 -21.04 -8.04 8.23
C GLY A 113 -21.53 -6.64 7.85
N VAL A 114 -20.87 -5.59 8.32
CA VAL A 114 -21.24 -4.21 8.00
C VAL A 114 -20.08 -3.52 7.29
N PHE A 115 -20.13 -3.50 5.97
CA PHE A 115 -19.15 -2.76 5.18
C PHE A 115 -19.20 -1.25 5.48
N THR A 116 -18.09 -0.72 5.97
CA THR A 116 -17.91 0.71 6.27
C THR A 116 -16.86 1.37 5.39
N GLY A 117 -16.10 0.56 4.66
CA GLY A 117 -14.84 0.96 4.01
C GLY A 117 -13.73 1.22 5.03
N ASP A 118 -12.52 1.42 4.54
CA ASP A 118 -11.38 1.71 5.40
C ASP A 118 -11.58 3.03 6.14
N ILE A 119 -11.55 2.98 7.46
CA ILE A 119 -11.77 4.15 8.33
C ILE A 119 -10.50 4.50 9.08
N LYS A 120 -10.37 5.77 9.53
CA LYS A 120 -9.13 6.29 10.10
C LYS A 120 -9.39 7.15 11.34
N PHE A 121 -8.43 7.09 12.26
CA PHE A 121 -8.28 8.04 13.37
C PHE A 121 -6.80 8.38 13.54
N THR A 122 -6.51 9.41 14.35
CA THR A 122 -5.13 9.86 14.59
C THR A 122 -4.84 9.86 16.07
N ILE A 123 -3.66 9.43 16.47
CA ILE A 123 -3.11 9.63 17.81
C ILE A 123 -2.08 10.76 17.69
N LYS A 124 -2.16 11.77 18.57
CA LYS A 124 -1.29 12.93 18.54
C LYS A 124 -0.81 13.30 19.94
N PHE A 125 0.42 13.80 20.05
CA PHE A 125 0.87 14.39 21.32
C PHE A 125 0.09 15.68 21.63
N LYS A 126 -0.33 15.78 22.89
CA LYS A 126 -0.98 16.96 23.44
C LYS A 126 0.01 17.81 24.24
N SER A 127 0.97 17.15 24.92
CA SER A 127 2.08 17.78 25.61
C SER A 127 3.21 16.77 25.75
N THR A 128 4.42 17.19 25.51
CA THR A 128 5.63 16.38 25.61
C THR A 128 6.38 16.60 26.93
N GLY A 129 5.79 17.37 27.86
CA GLY A 129 6.39 17.66 29.16
C GLY A 129 7.65 18.51 29.06
N SER A 130 8.79 17.97 29.50
CA SER A 130 10.08 18.67 29.53
C SER A 130 10.94 18.47 28.27
N VAL A 131 10.50 17.66 27.31
CA VAL A 131 11.26 17.32 26.11
C VAL A 131 10.63 17.93 24.86
N LYS A 132 11.43 18.05 23.79
CA LYS A 132 10.94 18.57 22.51
C LYS A 132 10.01 17.56 21.84
N GLU A 133 9.18 18.05 20.95
CA GLU A 133 8.39 17.24 20.04
C GLU A 133 9.25 16.86 18.84
N GLY A 134 9.32 15.57 18.49
CA GLY A 134 10.04 15.09 17.32
C GLY A 134 9.27 15.31 16.03
N ALA A 135 9.84 14.92 14.90
CA ALA A 135 9.22 15.08 13.58
C ALA A 135 7.91 14.30 13.47
N GLU A 136 7.91 13.04 13.96
CA GLU A 136 6.72 12.20 14.00
C GLU A 136 5.95 12.46 15.30
N ASN A 137 5.14 13.52 15.31
CA ASN A 137 4.36 13.93 16.48
C ASN A 137 2.92 13.40 16.48
N SER A 138 2.56 12.64 15.46
CA SER A 138 1.28 11.97 15.31
C SER A 138 1.40 10.67 14.53
N CYS A 139 0.48 9.74 14.76
CA CYS A 139 0.37 8.49 14.02
C CYS A 139 -1.06 8.33 13.50
N VAL A 140 -1.23 8.12 12.19
CA VAL A 140 -2.52 7.86 11.57
C VAL A 140 -2.77 6.36 11.57
N ILE A 141 -3.88 5.93 12.17
CA ILE A 141 -4.28 4.52 12.19
C ILE A 141 -5.39 4.32 11.15
N THR A 142 -5.19 3.37 10.25
CA THR A 142 -6.21 2.89 9.33
C THR A 142 -6.77 1.57 9.87
N ILE A 143 -8.08 1.51 10.07
CA ILE A 143 -8.81 0.26 10.31
C ILE A 143 -9.29 -0.19 8.93
N SER A 144 -8.75 -1.31 8.46
CA SER A 144 -9.10 -1.88 7.16
C SER A 144 -10.34 -2.75 7.31
N ASP A 145 -11.34 -2.43 6.52
CA ASP A 145 -12.61 -3.16 6.47
C ASP A 145 -12.42 -4.50 5.73
N ASN A 146 -12.77 -5.60 6.38
CA ASN A 146 -12.74 -6.95 5.81
C ASN A 146 -14.13 -7.46 5.38
N ASP A 147 -15.17 -6.67 5.57
CA ASP A 147 -16.55 -6.97 5.18
C ASP A 147 -16.92 -6.46 3.77
N HIS A 148 -15.90 -6.13 2.95
CA HIS A 148 -16.14 -5.69 1.58
C HIS A 148 -16.97 -6.74 0.81
N PRO A 149 -18.05 -6.38 0.08
CA PRO A 149 -18.92 -7.33 -0.63
C PRO A 149 -18.15 -8.25 -1.57
N LEU A 150 -17.01 -7.80 -2.09
CA LEU A 150 -16.15 -8.56 -3.00
C LEU A 150 -15.01 -9.31 -2.28
N SER A 151 -14.92 -9.27 -0.94
CA SER A 151 -13.79 -9.86 -0.17
C SER A 151 -13.51 -11.32 -0.55
N ALA A 152 -14.56 -12.08 -0.87
CA ALA A 152 -14.44 -13.47 -1.30
C ALA A 152 -13.54 -13.66 -2.53
N ILE A 153 -13.57 -12.71 -3.48
CA ILE A 153 -12.83 -12.80 -4.75
C ILE A 153 -11.58 -11.92 -4.82
N LEU A 154 -11.32 -11.09 -3.81
CA LEU A 154 -10.11 -10.26 -3.78
C LEU A 154 -8.88 -11.07 -3.39
N GLY A 155 -7.71 -10.70 -3.92
CA GLY A 155 -6.43 -11.29 -3.56
C GLY A 155 -5.66 -11.87 -4.74
N LYS A 156 -4.71 -12.75 -4.42
CA LYS A 156 -3.79 -13.36 -5.40
C LYS A 156 -4.27 -14.72 -5.83
N TYR A 157 -4.13 -14.98 -7.12
CA TYR A 157 -4.51 -16.23 -7.77
C TYR A 157 -3.36 -16.74 -8.63
N ILE A 158 -3.29 -18.07 -8.80
CA ILE A 158 -2.45 -18.69 -9.83
C ILE A 158 -3.35 -19.09 -11.00
N ALA A 159 -3.16 -18.43 -12.13
CA ALA A 159 -3.81 -18.75 -13.38
C ALA A 159 -3.06 -19.88 -14.09
N THR A 160 -3.79 -20.87 -14.59
CA THR A 160 -3.21 -22.04 -15.29
C THR A 160 -3.90 -22.19 -16.64
N PRO A 161 -3.43 -21.51 -17.69
CA PRO A 161 -4.03 -21.61 -19.03
C PRO A 161 -3.77 -22.99 -19.64
N PRO A 162 -4.75 -23.56 -20.39
CA PRO A 162 -4.56 -24.82 -21.12
C PRO A 162 -3.63 -24.64 -22.32
N GLY A 163 -3.57 -23.44 -22.90
CA GLY A 163 -2.70 -23.07 -24.00
C GLY A 163 -2.53 -21.55 -24.11
N SER A 164 -1.41 -21.13 -24.71
CA SER A 164 -1.12 -19.73 -25.01
C SER A 164 -0.09 -19.60 -26.13
N SER A 165 -0.06 -18.46 -26.83
CA SER A 165 0.86 -18.19 -27.95
C SER A 165 2.34 -18.34 -27.60
N SER A 166 2.70 -18.11 -26.34
CA SER A 166 4.09 -18.14 -25.85
C SER A 166 4.37 -19.28 -24.89
N GLY A 167 3.44 -20.25 -24.75
CA GLY A 167 3.59 -21.39 -23.84
C GLY A 167 3.70 -20.97 -22.37
N TYR A 168 2.99 -19.91 -21.98
CA TYR A 168 2.97 -19.45 -20.58
C TYR A 168 2.46 -20.57 -19.67
N GLY A 169 3.27 -20.89 -18.66
CA GLY A 169 2.87 -21.78 -17.57
C GLY A 169 2.01 -21.03 -16.56
N PRO A 170 1.81 -21.60 -15.35
CA PRO A 170 1.09 -20.93 -14.30
C PRO A 170 1.72 -19.56 -13.96
N TYR A 171 0.89 -18.53 -13.80
CA TYR A 171 1.32 -17.18 -13.48
C TYR A 171 0.38 -16.51 -12.46
N GLU A 172 0.91 -15.52 -11.72
CA GLU A 172 0.14 -14.79 -10.72
C GLU A 172 -0.77 -13.74 -11.36
N VAL A 173 -2.03 -13.72 -10.92
CA VAL A 173 -3.00 -12.68 -11.18
C VAL A 173 -3.48 -12.14 -9.84
N THR A 174 -3.51 -10.83 -9.69
CA THR A 174 -4.08 -10.18 -8.51
C THR A 174 -5.42 -9.55 -8.88
N ILE A 175 -6.44 -9.80 -8.06
CA ILE A 175 -7.75 -9.16 -8.16
C ILE A 175 -7.88 -8.19 -6.98
N ASP A 176 -8.08 -6.91 -7.29
CA ASP A 176 -8.25 -5.85 -6.29
C ASP A 176 -9.59 -5.16 -6.48
N LYS A 177 -10.09 -4.53 -5.41
CA LYS A 177 -11.35 -3.77 -5.41
C LYS A 177 -11.19 -2.44 -6.14
N ASP A 178 -12.25 -1.95 -6.74
CA ASP A 178 -12.33 -0.55 -7.13
C ASP A 178 -12.56 0.32 -5.87
N PRO A 179 -11.92 1.49 -5.75
CA PRO A 179 -12.06 2.35 -4.58
C PRO A 179 -13.46 2.99 -4.44
N ASP A 180 -14.18 3.15 -5.56
CA ASP A 180 -15.42 3.91 -5.64
C ASP A 180 -16.63 3.07 -6.04
N ASP A 181 -16.41 1.87 -6.64
CA ASP A 181 -17.48 0.99 -7.14
C ASP A 181 -17.40 -0.40 -6.50
N LEU A 182 -18.41 -0.74 -5.70
CA LEU A 182 -18.52 -2.02 -4.97
C LEU A 182 -18.86 -3.23 -5.88
N THR A 183 -19.07 -2.99 -7.15
CA THR A 183 -19.42 -4.02 -8.15
C THR A 183 -18.32 -4.22 -9.19
N MET A 184 -17.20 -3.50 -9.05
CA MET A 184 -16.10 -3.51 -9.98
C MET A 184 -14.80 -3.99 -9.33
N VAL A 185 -14.02 -4.76 -10.07
CA VAL A 185 -12.69 -5.24 -9.68
C VAL A 185 -11.65 -4.89 -10.72
N TRP A 186 -10.38 -4.87 -10.31
CA TRP A 186 -9.23 -4.69 -11.17
C TRP A 186 -8.37 -5.95 -11.21
N PHE A 187 -8.11 -6.46 -12.41
CA PHE A 187 -7.19 -7.56 -12.65
C PHE A 187 -5.80 -7.00 -12.97
N TYR A 188 -4.81 -7.38 -12.18
CA TYR A 188 -3.40 -7.10 -12.43
C TYR A 188 -2.70 -8.41 -12.78
N GLY A 189 -1.89 -8.38 -13.83
CA GLY A 189 -1.16 -9.58 -14.27
C GLY A 189 -1.98 -10.56 -15.13
N LEU A 190 -3.20 -10.23 -15.53
CA LEU A 190 -4.04 -11.13 -16.36
C LEU A 190 -3.43 -11.40 -17.74
N SER A 191 -2.78 -10.40 -18.35
CA SER A 191 -2.02 -10.56 -19.61
C SER A 191 -0.54 -10.78 -19.31
N PRO A 192 0.00 -11.97 -19.57
CA PRO A 192 1.43 -12.28 -19.40
C PRO A 192 2.35 -11.36 -20.20
N ILE A 193 2.01 -10.99 -21.44
CA ILE A 193 2.83 -10.07 -22.23
C ILE A 193 2.92 -8.69 -21.57
N ALA A 194 1.82 -8.20 -20.99
CA ALA A 194 1.81 -6.93 -20.26
C ALA A 194 2.77 -6.98 -19.07
N THR A 195 2.65 -7.99 -18.24
CA THR A 195 3.45 -8.18 -17.02
C THR A 195 4.94 -8.37 -17.36
N ASN A 196 5.27 -9.22 -18.33
CA ASN A 196 6.64 -9.51 -18.74
C ASN A 196 7.35 -8.28 -19.35
N ASN A 197 6.59 -7.30 -19.84
CA ASN A 197 7.10 -6.04 -20.37
C ASN A 197 6.93 -4.86 -19.39
N GLY A 198 6.67 -5.15 -18.12
CA GLY A 198 6.69 -4.17 -17.03
C GLY A 198 5.44 -3.29 -16.93
N SER A 199 4.33 -3.66 -17.58
CA SER A 199 3.06 -2.97 -17.39
C SER A 199 2.49 -3.29 -16.00
N THR A 200 2.03 -2.24 -15.31
CA THR A 200 1.29 -2.32 -14.05
C THR A 200 -0.17 -1.92 -14.23
N LYS A 201 -0.64 -1.77 -15.46
CA LYS A 201 -2.01 -1.35 -15.74
C LYS A 201 -2.99 -2.47 -15.39
N GLY A 202 -3.98 -2.13 -14.58
CA GLY A 202 -5.12 -3.00 -14.28
C GLY A 202 -6.13 -3.02 -15.43
N LEU A 203 -6.84 -4.14 -15.52
CA LEU A 203 -8.01 -4.34 -16.40
C LEU A 203 -9.23 -4.45 -15.51
N TYR A 204 -10.25 -3.64 -15.75
CA TYR A 204 -11.45 -3.69 -14.92
C TYR A 204 -12.43 -4.77 -15.37
N GLY A 205 -13.09 -5.37 -14.39
CA GLY A 205 -14.18 -6.32 -14.61
C GLY A 205 -15.40 -5.99 -13.74
N ASN A 206 -16.58 -6.17 -14.28
CA ASN A 206 -17.85 -5.99 -13.56
C ASN A 206 -18.25 -7.31 -12.92
N VAL A 207 -18.53 -7.30 -11.63
CA VAL A 207 -18.92 -8.48 -10.86
C VAL A 207 -20.39 -8.75 -11.06
N GLN A 208 -20.74 -10.01 -11.28
CA GLN A 208 -22.10 -10.49 -11.45
C GLN A 208 -22.57 -11.19 -10.18
N PHE A 209 -23.76 -10.81 -9.72
CA PHE A 209 -24.41 -11.38 -8.55
C PHE A 209 -25.67 -12.14 -8.96
N ASP A 210 -26.00 -13.19 -8.23
CA ASP A 210 -27.28 -13.85 -8.32
C ASP A 210 -28.38 -13.09 -7.55
N GLU A 211 -29.60 -13.64 -7.52
CA GLU A 211 -30.75 -13.06 -6.81
C GLU A 211 -30.59 -13.06 -5.27
N ASN A 212 -29.65 -13.82 -4.73
CA ASN A 212 -29.34 -13.88 -3.29
C ASN A 212 -28.20 -12.89 -2.92
N GLY A 213 -27.53 -12.28 -3.91
CA GLY A 213 -26.36 -11.44 -3.73
C GLY A 213 -25.05 -12.20 -3.71
N ASP A 214 -25.04 -13.50 -4.03
CA ASP A 214 -23.83 -14.28 -4.15
C ASP A 214 -23.08 -13.97 -5.46
N ILE A 215 -21.76 -13.89 -5.42
CA ILE A 215 -20.93 -13.64 -6.60
C ILE A 215 -20.88 -14.89 -7.47
N ILE A 216 -21.36 -14.80 -8.71
CA ILE A 216 -21.41 -15.91 -9.65
C ILE A 216 -20.44 -15.76 -10.83
N GLY A 217 -19.97 -14.55 -11.13
CA GLY A 217 -19.10 -14.32 -12.27
C GLY A 217 -18.49 -12.94 -12.30
N ILE A 218 -17.62 -12.73 -13.28
CA ILE A 218 -17.03 -11.42 -13.60
C ILE A 218 -17.02 -11.29 -15.12
N THR A 219 -17.43 -10.14 -15.62
CA THR A 219 -17.41 -9.79 -17.04
C THR A 219 -16.36 -8.71 -17.26
N LEU A 220 -15.31 -9.00 -18.01
CA LEU A 220 -14.27 -8.06 -18.35
C LEU A 220 -14.52 -7.53 -19.78
N PRO A 221 -14.81 -6.23 -19.96
CA PRO A 221 -15.02 -5.64 -21.28
C PRO A 221 -13.80 -5.78 -22.19
N SER A 222 -14.03 -6.09 -23.45
CA SER A 222 -13.01 -6.10 -24.50
C SER A 222 -12.48 -4.69 -24.81
N GLU A 223 -11.39 -4.62 -25.57
CA GLU A 223 -10.71 -3.40 -26.03
C GLU A 223 -10.05 -2.56 -24.91
N GLN A 224 -9.85 -3.13 -23.73
CA GLN A 224 -9.09 -2.47 -22.68
C GLN A 224 -7.60 -2.46 -23.00
N GLU A 225 -6.98 -1.29 -22.92
CA GLU A 225 -5.54 -1.15 -23.09
C GLU A 225 -4.77 -1.81 -21.94
N ILE A 226 -3.75 -2.60 -22.28
CA ILE A 226 -2.90 -3.32 -21.31
C ILE A 226 -1.68 -2.51 -20.82
N GLY A 227 -1.59 -1.22 -21.18
CA GLY A 227 -0.48 -0.34 -20.76
C GLY A 227 0.81 -0.51 -21.56
N LEU A 228 0.75 -1.14 -22.73
CA LEU A 228 1.84 -1.24 -23.70
C LEU A 228 1.44 -0.59 -25.01
N THR A 229 2.43 -0.14 -25.78
CA THR A 229 2.24 0.44 -27.11
C THR A 229 3.20 -0.23 -28.07
N ALA A 230 2.68 -0.68 -29.21
CA ALA A 230 3.45 -1.20 -30.34
C ALA A 230 3.54 -0.16 -31.45
N SER A 231 4.10 -0.56 -32.60
CA SER A 231 4.36 0.37 -33.72
C SER A 231 3.08 0.91 -34.38
N THR A 232 1.97 0.22 -34.26
CA THR A 232 0.70 0.58 -34.90
C THR A 232 -0.37 1.07 -33.93
N GLY A 233 -0.12 1.00 -32.61
CA GLY A 233 -1.06 1.53 -31.62
C GLY A 233 -0.89 0.97 -30.22
N ALA A 234 -1.78 1.36 -29.33
CA ALA A 234 -1.86 0.78 -27.98
C ALA A 234 -2.31 -0.69 -28.05
N LEU A 235 -1.68 -1.55 -27.25
CA LEU A 235 -2.10 -2.94 -27.15
C LEU A 235 -3.37 -3.05 -26.30
N LYS A 236 -4.34 -3.78 -26.83
CA LYS A 236 -5.65 -3.99 -26.20
C LYS A 236 -5.92 -5.49 -26.02
N LEU A 237 -6.59 -5.82 -24.92
CA LEU A 237 -7.10 -7.15 -24.64
C LEU A 237 -8.53 -7.27 -25.18
N CYS A 238 -8.79 -8.30 -25.97
CA CYS A 238 -10.09 -8.56 -26.60
C CYS A 238 -10.51 -10.01 -26.38
N GLY A 239 -11.80 -10.25 -26.16
CA GLY A 239 -12.38 -11.59 -26.04
C GLY A 239 -12.69 -12.21 -27.39
N LEU A 240 -12.67 -13.54 -27.45
CA LEU A 240 -13.13 -14.35 -28.59
C LEU A 240 -14.22 -15.32 -28.15
N ASP A 241 -15.20 -15.58 -29.06
CA ASP A 241 -16.27 -16.56 -28.85
C ASP A 241 -15.76 -17.98 -29.12
N SER A 242 -14.70 -18.37 -28.41
CA SER A 242 -14.11 -19.69 -28.49
C SER A 242 -13.27 -19.95 -27.25
N GLN A 243 -12.86 -21.21 -27.08
CA GLN A 243 -11.94 -21.61 -25.99
C GLN A 243 -10.52 -21.81 -26.49
N THR A 244 -10.31 -22.11 -27.76
CA THR A 244 -8.99 -22.36 -28.35
C THR A 244 -8.75 -21.44 -29.52
N TRP A 245 -7.48 -21.13 -29.78
CA TRP A 245 -7.09 -20.31 -30.93
C TRP A 245 -7.42 -21.00 -32.29
N ALA A 246 -7.38 -22.34 -32.30
CA ALA A 246 -7.71 -23.12 -33.51
C ALA A 246 -9.19 -23.00 -33.93
N ASP A 247 -10.06 -22.80 -32.96
CA ASP A 247 -11.51 -22.67 -33.15
C ASP A 247 -11.98 -21.21 -33.05
N ALA A 248 -11.06 -20.26 -33.11
CA ALA A 248 -11.37 -18.83 -33.01
C ALA A 248 -12.32 -18.41 -34.13
N ASP A 249 -13.47 -17.89 -33.75
CA ASP A 249 -14.55 -17.50 -34.67
C ASP A 249 -14.70 -15.97 -34.76
N SER A 250 -15.28 -15.37 -33.74
CA SER A 250 -15.59 -13.93 -33.76
C SER A 250 -15.24 -13.23 -32.45
N ASP A 251 -14.90 -11.96 -32.57
CA ASP A 251 -14.71 -11.08 -31.42
C ASP A 251 -15.99 -10.96 -30.63
N VAL A 252 -15.88 -10.99 -29.32
CA VAL A 252 -17.00 -10.75 -28.40
C VAL A 252 -16.70 -9.53 -27.51
N PRO A 253 -17.73 -8.85 -27.01
CA PRO A 253 -17.59 -7.62 -26.25
C PRO A 253 -16.94 -7.84 -24.88
N THR A 254 -16.77 -9.10 -24.45
CA THR A 254 -16.35 -9.43 -23.09
C THR A 254 -15.51 -10.70 -23.01
N VAL A 255 -14.65 -10.76 -21.98
CA VAL A 255 -14.08 -11.99 -21.45
C VAL A 255 -14.85 -12.35 -20.19
N GLU A 256 -15.34 -13.59 -20.13
CA GLU A 256 -16.23 -14.07 -19.08
C GLU A 256 -15.49 -14.96 -18.08
N PHE A 257 -15.80 -14.77 -16.81
CA PHE A 257 -15.28 -15.59 -15.71
C PHE A 257 -16.42 -16.11 -14.86
N VAL A 258 -16.36 -17.37 -14.47
CA VAL A 258 -17.28 -18.00 -13.53
C VAL A 258 -16.57 -18.12 -12.18
N VAL A 259 -17.26 -17.75 -11.11
CA VAL A 259 -16.78 -17.81 -9.73
C VAL A 259 -17.39 -19.05 -9.05
N THR A 260 -16.56 -19.87 -8.42
CA THR A 260 -16.96 -21.05 -7.68
C THR A 260 -16.21 -21.14 -6.35
N ASP A 261 -16.59 -22.10 -5.50
CA ASP A 261 -15.97 -22.37 -4.20
C ASP A 261 -15.87 -21.13 -3.30
N GLY A 262 -16.92 -20.29 -3.32
CA GLY A 262 -16.95 -19.08 -2.52
C GLY A 262 -15.82 -18.08 -2.87
N GLY A 263 -15.40 -18.02 -4.14
CA GLY A 263 -14.35 -17.11 -4.62
C GLY A 263 -12.95 -17.72 -4.63
N ASN A 264 -12.76 -18.95 -4.14
CA ASN A 264 -11.45 -19.60 -4.17
C ASN A 264 -11.03 -20.04 -5.58
N THR A 265 -12.00 -20.27 -6.46
CA THR A 265 -11.77 -20.63 -7.86
C THR A 265 -12.50 -19.66 -8.78
N ILE A 266 -11.76 -19.04 -9.69
CA ILE A 266 -12.31 -18.18 -10.75
C ILE A 266 -11.84 -18.76 -12.08
N THR A 267 -12.76 -19.10 -12.97
CA THR A 267 -12.43 -19.74 -14.24
C THR A 267 -12.83 -18.85 -15.42
N MET A 268 -11.86 -18.44 -16.23
CA MET A 268 -12.11 -17.80 -17.53
C MET A 268 -12.72 -18.83 -18.47
N THR A 269 -13.83 -18.49 -19.11
CA THR A 269 -14.64 -19.44 -19.89
C THR A 269 -14.52 -19.30 -21.39
N ASN A 270 -14.19 -18.11 -21.88
CA ASN A 270 -13.82 -17.84 -23.26
C ASN A 270 -12.43 -17.24 -23.32
N MET A 271 -11.71 -17.47 -24.41
CA MET A 271 -10.32 -17.02 -24.55
C MET A 271 -10.23 -15.50 -24.76
N PHE A 272 -9.04 -14.96 -24.51
CA PHE A 272 -8.69 -13.60 -24.93
C PHE A 272 -7.42 -13.59 -25.81
N TYR A 273 -7.27 -12.50 -26.53
CA TYR A 273 -6.08 -12.18 -27.28
C TYR A 273 -5.67 -10.71 -27.07
N VAL A 274 -4.44 -10.39 -27.39
CA VAL A 274 -3.90 -9.03 -27.34
C VAL A 274 -3.55 -8.58 -28.74
N ILE A 275 -4.06 -7.41 -29.15
CA ILE A 275 -3.92 -6.84 -30.50
C ILE A 275 -3.61 -5.35 -30.41
N ASP A 276 -2.89 -4.80 -31.40
CA ASP A 276 -2.93 -3.38 -31.74
C ASP A 276 -3.86 -3.18 -32.99
N ASP A 277 -3.72 -2.07 -33.67
CA ASP A 277 -4.56 -1.79 -34.85
C ASP A 277 -4.30 -2.73 -36.05
N ALA A 278 -3.25 -3.57 -36.00
CA ALA A 278 -2.82 -4.38 -37.14
C ALA A 278 -2.38 -5.80 -36.81
N TYR A 279 -1.82 -6.08 -35.62
CA TYR A 279 -1.13 -7.34 -35.34
C TYR A 279 -1.57 -7.96 -34.01
N TYR A 280 -1.62 -9.32 -34.00
CA TYR A 280 -1.80 -10.12 -32.79
C TYR A 280 -0.47 -10.31 -32.08
N TYR A 281 -0.46 -10.18 -30.75
CA TYR A 281 0.75 -10.30 -29.91
C TYR A 281 0.69 -11.47 -28.93
N GLU A 282 -0.48 -11.79 -28.44
CA GLU A 282 -0.69 -12.84 -27.45
C GLU A 282 -2.08 -13.41 -27.59
N TYR A 283 -2.26 -14.68 -27.22
CA TYR A 283 -3.55 -15.25 -26.87
C TYR A 283 -3.41 -16.15 -25.64
N VAL A 284 -4.49 -16.29 -24.89
CA VAL A 284 -4.61 -17.18 -23.74
C VAL A 284 -5.93 -17.95 -23.88
N GLU A 285 -5.82 -19.27 -23.93
CA GLU A 285 -6.95 -20.18 -24.14
C GLU A 285 -7.74 -20.42 -22.85
N ALA A 286 -9.00 -20.82 -23.03
CA ALA A 286 -9.93 -21.22 -21.98
C ALA A 286 -10.21 -22.75 -22.05
N PRO A 287 -10.77 -23.35 -20.98
CA PRO A 287 -11.00 -22.74 -19.69
C PRO A 287 -9.70 -22.54 -18.91
N MET A 288 -9.49 -21.36 -18.36
CA MET A 288 -8.32 -21.05 -17.54
C MET A 288 -8.74 -20.91 -16.07
N PRO A 289 -8.49 -21.90 -15.23
CA PRO A 289 -8.72 -21.80 -13.80
C PRO A 289 -7.68 -20.90 -13.16
N MET A 290 -8.14 -20.05 -12.24
CA MET A 290 -7.34 -19.23 -11.33
C MET A 290 -7.67 -19.67 -9.91
N ILE A 291 -6.69 -20.15 -9.16
CA ILE A 291 -6.84 -20.66 -7.80
C ILE A 291 -6.25 -19.66 -6.81
N LYS A 292 -7.05 -19.31 -5.79
CA LYS A 292 -6.65 -18.36 -4.75
C LYS A 292 -5.48 -18.92 -3.92
N GLN A 293 -4.55 -18.03 -3.56
CA GLN A 293 -3.33 -18.37 -2.79
C GLN A 293 -3.55 -18.27 -1.28
#